data_ace91641163e36133628f5a90df3c006
#
_entry.id   ace91641163e36133628f5a90df3c006
#
_cell.length_a   1.000
_cell.length_b   1.000
_cell.length_c   1.000
_cell.angle_alpha   90.00
_cell.angle_beta   90.00
_cell.angle_gamma   90.00
#
_symmetry.space_group_name_H-M   'P 1'
#
loop_
_entity.id
_entity.type
_entity.pdbx_description
1 polymer ?
#
loop_
_entity_poly.entity_id
_entity_poly.type
_entity_poly.pdbx_seq_one_letter_code
_entity_poly.pdbx_strand_id
1 'polypeptide(L)'
;MISEIKVRSEKEGDLLRGRDPVALAQEMAHHPIAGISVVTEPSHFGGQIGLLRAVAAAVDLPVLHKDFITTEQQIEESAAGGASAILLIAAMIDPELMIPLITKARRYSLETLVEAHSFAEVKKIEQLDFDLVGINNRDITIFEVDDTDVGRTEELARFCKGRRPLISESSIGTAGEVRRAGKSGADAVLVGTAILQATRMADILAELTSVGWPV
;
A
#
# COMPACT_ATOMS: atom_id res chain seq x y z
N MET A 1 0.62 -1.14 -11.05
CA MET A 1 0.36 -0.07 -10.04
C MET A 1 -0.78 -0.53 -9.13
N ILE A 2 -0.72 -0.21 -7.83
CA ILE A 2 -1.81 -0.34 -6.86
C ILE A 2 -2.32 1.07 -6.58
N SER A 3 -3.62 1.30 -6.71
CA SER A 3 -4.25 2.59 -6.38
C SER A 3 -4.77 2.56 -4.95
N GLU A 4 -4.70 3.68 -4.22
CA GLU A 4 -5.11 3.72 -2.81
C GLU A 4 -6.31 4.62 -2.57
N ILE A 5 -7.29 4.10 -1.83
CA ILE A 5 -8.39 4.86 -1.21
C ILE A 5 -7.99 5.18 0.23
N LYS A 6 -7.90 6.48 0.52
CA LYS A 6 -7.58 7.03 1.84
C LYS A 6 -8.47 8.24 2.10
N VAL A 7 -9.16 8.28 3.25
CA VAL A 7 -10.15 9.34 3.55
C VAL A 7 -9.47 10.67 3.77
N ARG A 8 -8.42 10.68 4.60
CA ARG A 8 -7.62 11.89 4.92
C ARG A 8 -6.17 11.53 5.21
N SER A 9 -5.32 12.54 5.31
CA SER A 9 -3.98 12.43 5.89
C SER A 9 -3.68 13.63 6.78
N GLU A 10 -2.73 13.49 7.70
CA GLU A 10 -2.31 14.59 8.60
C GLU A 10 -1.83 15.81 7.80
N LYS A 11 -1.11 15.58 6.70
CA LYS A 11 -0.54 16.64 5.86
C LYS A 11 -1.59 17.31 4.96
N GLU A 12 -2.44 16.52 4.30
CA GLU A 12 -3.28 16.99 3.19
C GLU A 12 -4.75 17.22 3.59
N GLY A 13 -5.14 16.83 4.81
CA GLY A 13 -6.51 16.91 5.26
C GLY A 13 -7.45 15.93 4.53
N ASP A 14 -8.69 16.34 4.26
CA ASP A 14 -9.70 15.53 3.56
C ASP A 14 -9.33 15.29 2.09
N LEU A 15 -9.06 14.05 1.75
CA LEU A 15 -8.70 13.63 0.40
C LEU A 15 -9.93 13.22 -0.43
N LEU A 16 -11.01 12.79 0.21
CA LEU A 16 -12.22 12.42 -0.51
C LEU A 16 -12.99 13.65 -1.03
N ARG A 17 -12.93 14.77 -0.32
CA ARG A 17 -13.61 16.02 -0.69
C ARG A 17 -15.09 15.82 -1.00
N GLY A 18 -15.75 15.03 -0.15
CA GLY A 18 -17.17 14.70 -0.29
C GLY A 18 -17.51 13.68 -1.40
N ARG A 19 -16.51 13.10 -2.07
CA ARG A 19 -16.73 12.05 -3.08
C ARG A 19 -16.99 10.71 -2.41
N ASP A 20 -17.79 9.87 -3.05
CA ASP A 20 -18.02 8.49 -2.61
C ASP A 20 -16.78 7.63 -2.86
N PRO A 21 -16.14 7.05 -1.82
CA PRO A 21 -14.94 6.23 -1.99
C PRO A 21 -15.19 4.94 -2.78
N VAL A 22 -16.41 4.40 -2.76
CA VAL A 22 -16.75 3.20 -3.54
C VAL A 22 -16.81 3.55 -5.02
N ALA A 23 -17.45 4.66 -5.37
CA ALA A 23 -17.46 5.15 -6.75
C ALA A 23 -16.05 5.46 -7.28
N LEU A 24 -15.17 6.04 -6.43
CA LEU A 24 -13.77 6.27 -6.77
C LEU A 24 -13.03 4.94 -7.03
N ALA A 25 -13.24 3.92 -6.19
CA ALA A 25 -12.62 2.60 -6.38
C ALA A 25 -13.08 1.94 -7.69
N GLN A 26 -14.38 2.05 -8.02
CA GLN A 26 -14.92 1.56 -9.28
C GLN A 26 -14.34 2.29 -10.49
N GLU A 27 -14.18 3.62 -10.40
CA GLU A 27 -13.52 4.40 -11.46
C GLU A 27 -12.05 3.98 -11.63
N MET A 28 -11.29 3.81 -10.53
CA MET A 28 -9.92 3.29 -10.56
C MET A 28 -9.84 1.91 -11.22
N ALA A 29 -10.80 1.03 -10.96
CA ALA A 29 -10.84 -0.32 -11.51
C ALA A 29 -11.06 -0.38 -13.04
N HIS A 30 -11.50 0.70 -13.68
CA HIS A 30 -11.57 0.80 -15.14
C HIS A 30 -10.21 1.07 -15.80
N HIS A 31 -9.16 1.32 -15.02
CA HIS A 31 -7.80 1.56 -15.50
C HIS A 31 -6.91 0.31 -15.31
N PRO A 32 -5.77 0.19 -16.02
CA PRO A 32 -4.89 -0.98 -15.94
C PRO A 32 -4.05 -0.98 -14.64
N ILE A 33 -4.73 -1.08 -13.51
CA ILE A 33 -4.14 -1.22 -12.17
C ILE A 33 -4.18 -2.69 -11.71
N ALA A 34 -3.26 -3.06 -10.82
CA ALA A 34 -3.13 -4.44 -10.32
C ALA A 34 -4.02 -4.72 -9.10
N GLY A 35 -4.45 -3.69 -8.39
CA GLY A 35 -5.26 -3.82 -7.18
C GLY A 35 -5.56 -2.48 -6.55
N ILE A 36 -6.37 -2.51 -5.49
CA ILE A 36 -6.76 -1.33 -4.72
C ILE A 36 -6.33 -1.51 -3.26
N SER A 37 -5.63 -0.52 -2.71
CA SER A 37 -5.35 -0.39 -1.28
C SER A 37 -6.45 0.40 -0.60
N VAL A 38 -6.95 -0.06 0.54
CA VAL A 38 -7.96 0.63 1.34
C VAL A 38 -7.42 0.89 2.73
N VAL A 39 -7.23 2.17 3.07
CA VAL A 39 -6.78 2.59 4.39
C VAL A 39 -7.98 2.65 5.34
N THR A 40 -7.94 1.85 6.40
CA THR A 40 -9.04 1.75 7.37
C THR A 40 -8.69 2.30 8.76
N GLU A 41 -7.46 2.71 8.99
CA GLU A 41 -7.02 3.27 10.27
C GLU A 41 -7.82 4.55 10.58
N PRO A 42 -8.52 4.61 11.73
CA PRO A 42 -9.50 5.66 11.98
C PRO A 42 -8.91 6.96 12.51
N SER A 43 -7.84 6.88 13.31
CA SER A 43 -7.36 8.03 14.11
C SER A 43 -6.63 9.06 13.24
N HIS A 44 -5.73 8.62 12.38
CA HIS A 44 -4.89 9.47 11.54
C HIS A 44 -5.45 9.61 10.12
N PHE A 45 -6.00 8.51 9.58
CA PHE A 45 -6.44 8.46 8.18
C PHE A 45 -7.96 8.48 8.00
N GLY A 46 -8.73 8.47 9.10
CA GLY A 46 -10.19 8.61 9.08
C GLY A 46 -10.95 7.44 8.45
N GLY A 47 -10.28 6.30 8.30
CA GLY A 47 -10.84 5.11 7.70
C GLY A 47 -11.74 4.31 8.64
N GLN A 48 -12.29 3.21 8.15
CA GLN A 48 -13.05 2.24 8.93
C GLN A 48 -13.14 0.91 8.18
N ILE A 49 -13.29 -0.19 8.90
CA ILE A 49 -13.40 -1.53 8.30
C ILE A 49 -14.60 -1.68 7.35
N GLY A 50 -15.66 -0.92 7.56
CA GLY A 50 -16.82 -0.86 6.66
C GLY A 50 -16.46 -0.37 5.26
N LEU A 51 -15.45 0.49 5.13
CA LEU A 51 -14.94 0.97 3.84
C LEU A 51 -14.27 -0.15 3.06
N LEU A 52 -13.44 -0.97 3.73
CA LEU A 52 -12.83 -2.17 3.12
C LEU A 52 -13.91 -3.07 2.52
N ARG A 53 -14.95 -3.40 3.32
CA ARG A 53 -16.06 -4.28 2.89
C ARG A 53 -16.78 -3.72 1.68
N ALA A 54 -17.08 -2.43 1.70
CA ALA A 54 -17.81 -1.77 0.62
C ALA A 54 -16.99 -1.75 -0.69
N VAL A 55 -15.71 -1.44 -0.61
CA VAL A 55 -14.81 -1.44 -1.79
C VAL A 55 -14.61 -2.86 -2.31
N ALA A 56 -14.28 -3.83 -1.44
CA ALA A 56 -14.05 -5.22 -1.85
C ALA A 56 -15.29 -5.85 -2.52
N ALA A 57 -16.50 -5.48 -2.08
CA ALA A 57 -17.75 -5.94 -2.71
C ALA A 57 -18.05 -5.25 -4.05
N ALA A 58 -17.40 -4.13 -4.36
CA ALA A 58 -17.74 -3.29 -5.52
C ALA A 58 -16.74 -3.42 -6.69
N VAL A 59 -15.63 -4.12 -6.50
CA VAL A 59 -14.57 -4.28 -7.53
C VAL A 59 -14.14 -5.73 -7.65
N ASP A 60 -13.74 -6.16 -8.86
CA ASP A 60 -13.21 -7.51 -9.12
C ASP A 60 -11.67 -7.59 -8.93
N LEU A 61 -11.04 -6.49 -8.54
CA LEU A 61 -9.58 -6.42 -8.32
C LEU A 61 -9.22 -6.88 -6.91
N PRO A 62 -7.99 -7.42 -6.71
CA PRO A 62 -7.47 -7.69 -5.38
C PRO A 62 -7.46 -6.43 -4.51
N VAL A 63 -7.84 -6.57 -3.24
CA VAL A 63 -7.90 -5.46 -2.29
C VAL A 63 -6.90 -5.68 -1.15
N LEU A 64 -5.99 -4.73 -0.97
CA LEU A 64 -5.08 -4.64 0.16
C LEU A 64 -5.76 -3.91 1.33
N HIS A 65 -5.90 -4.57 2.47
CA HIS A 65 -6.30 -3.94 3.73
C HIS A 65 -5.09 -3.25 4.36
N LYS A 66 -5.08 -1.92 4.35
CA LYS A 66 -4.00 -1.09 4.89
C LYS A 66 -4.41 -0.46 6.21
N ASP A 67 -3.91 -1.04 7.30
CA ASP A 67 -4.17 -0.63 8.69
C ASP A 67 -2.97 -0.99 9.57
N PHE A 68 -2.95 -0.56 10.82
CA PHE A 68 -1.98 -0.98 11.83
C PHE A 68 -2.37 -2.35 12.40
N ILE A 69 -2.14 -3.41 11.61
CA ILE A 69 -2.50 -4.78 11.95
C ILE A 69 -1.42 -5.37 12.86
N THR A 70 -1.78 -5.70 14.10
CA THR A 70 -0.89 -6.26 15.12
C THR A 70 -1.48 -7.49 15.83
N THR A 71 -2.72 -7.88 15.51
CA THR A 71 -3.43 -8.98 16.15
C THR A 71 -4.02 -9.96 15.16
N GLU A 72 -4.17 -11.22 15.56
CA GLU A 72 -4.84 -12.25 14.76
C GLU A 72 -6.31 -11.92 14.50
N GLN A 73 -7.00 -11.24 15.43
CA GLN A 73 -8.39 -10.83 15.26
C GLN A 73 -8.54 -9.85 14.09
N GLN A 74 -7.63 -8.88 13.96
CA GLN A 74 -7.66 -7.94 12.82
C GLN A 74 -7.49 -8.67 11.49
N ILE A 75 -6.71 -9.76 11.45
CA ILE A 75 -6.56 -10.60 10.25
C ILE A 75 -7.88 -11.31 9.91
N GLU A 76 -8.60 -11.83 10.91
CA GLU A 76 -9.94 -12.42 10.71
C GLU A 76 -10.93 -11.39 10.18
N GLU A 77 -10.89 -10.16 10.71
CA GLU A 77 -11.71 -9.04 10.25
C GLU A 77 -11.37 -8.63 8.81
N SER A 78 -10.07 -8.65 8.45
CA SER A 78 -9.60 -8.39 7.07
C SER A 78 -10.18 -9.41 6.09
N ALA A 79 -10.07 -10.70 6.43
CA ALA A 79 -10.60 -11.78 5.60
C ALA A 79 -12.11 -11.68 5.45
N ALA A 80 -12.84 -11.48 6.56
CA ALA A 80 -14.28 -11.27 6.57
C ALA A 80 -14.70 -10.00 5.83
N GLY A 81 -13.80 -9.02 5.72
CA GLY A 81 -13.95 -7.80 4.96
C GLY A 81 -13.73 -7.93 3.45
N GLY A 82 -13.30 -9.11 2.98
CA GLY A 82 -13.03 -9.37 1.56
C GLY A 82 -11.66 -8.90 1.09
N ALA A 83 -10.70 -8.67 1.99
CA ALA A 83 -9.32 -8.39 1.61
C ALA A 83 -8.69 -9.59 0.87
N SER A 84 -7.77 -9.30 -0.04
CA SER A 84 -6.88 -10.28 -0.69
C SER A 84 -5.49 -10.28 -0.04
N ALA A 85 -5.11 -9.15 0.54
CA ALA A 85 -3.82 -8.96 1.22
C ALA A 85 -3.96 -8.04 2.43
N ILE A 86 -3.01 -8.14 3.36
CA ILE A 86 -2.90 -7.29 4.54
C ILE A 86 -1.53 -6.63 4.62
N LEU A 87 -1.46 -5.47 5.29
CA LEU A 87 -0.22 -4.78 5.62
C LEU A 87 0.28 -5.22 7.00
N LEU A 88 1.59 -5.53 7.11
CA LEU A 88 2.32 -5.66 8.36
C LEU A 88 3.52 -4.69 8.33
N ILE A 89 3.75 -3.94 9.40
CA ILE A 89 4.77 -2.86 9.42
C ILE A 89 5.95 -3.29 10.28
N ALA A 90 7.15 -3.40 9.68
CA ALA A 90 8.36 -3.86 10.35
C ALA A 90 8.82 -2.95 11.50
N ALA A 91 8.51 -1.65 11.44
CA ALA A 91 8.77 -0.71 12.53
C ALA A 91 7.90 -0.97 13.77
N MET A 92 6.71 -1.58 13.61
CA MET A 92 5.73 -1.75 14.68
C MET A 92 5.73 -3.15 15.30
N ILE A 93 6.23 -4.16 14.58
CA ILE A 93 6.12 -5.56 15.00
C ILE A 93 7.49 -6.22 14.99
N ASP A 94 7.85 -6.87 16.09
CA ASP A 94 9.06 -7.68 16.14
C ASP A 94 8.92 -8.96 15.29
N PRO A 95 10.00 -9.46 14.66
CA PRO A 95 9.96 -10.62 13.77
C PRO A 95 9.29 -11.84 14.39
N GLU A 96 9.58 -12.11 15.67
CA GLU A 96 8.99 -13.25 16.39
C GLU A 96 7.47 -13.14 16.53
N LEU A 97 6.94 -11.92 16.67
CA LEU A 97 5.51 -11.63 16.72
C LEU A 97 4.87 -11.57 15.33
N MET A 98 5.66 -11.29 14.29
CA MET A 98 5.18 -11.23 12.91
C MET A 98 4.92 -12.62 12.32
N ILE A 99 5.72 -13.63 12.70
CA ILE A 99 5.57 -15.03 12.22
C ILE A 99 4.15 -15.59 12.42
N PRO A 100 3.55 -15.54 13.63
CA PRO A 100 2.18 -16.02 13.82
C PRO A 100 1.16 -15.24 13.01
N LEU A 101 1.34 -13.93 12.81
CA LEU A 101 0.46 -13.10 11.98
C LEU A 101 0.51 -13.51 10.51
N ILE A 102 1.71 -13.72 9.95
CA ILE A 102 1.89 -14.22 8.58
C ILE A 102 1.24 -15.61 8.43
N THR A 103 1.47 -16.49 9.40
CA THR A 103 0.89 -17.83 9.40
C THR A 103 -0.63 -17.78 9.45
N LYS A 104 -1.18 -16.87 10.26
CA LYS A 104 -2.62 -16.65 10.37
C LYS A 104 -3.21 -16.13 9.05
N ALA A 105 -2.57 -15.13 8.43
CA ALA A 105 -2.98 -14.59 7.13
C ALA A 105 -3.10 -15.69 6.07
N ARG A 106 -2.11 -16.56 5.94
CA ARG A 106 -2.13 -17.70 5.02
C ARG A 106 -3.29 -18.66 5.25
N ARG A 107 -3.68 -18.91 6.50
CA ARG A 107 -4.85 -19.77 6.81
C ARG A 107 -6.15 -19.18 6.29
N TYR A 108 -6.21 -17.86 6.13
CA TYR A 108 -7.32 -17.13 5.54
C TYR A 108 -7.14 -16.81 4.05
N SER A 109 -6.12 -17.39 3.40
CA SER A 109 -5.76 -17.11 2.00
C SER A 109 -5.47 -15.62 1.72
N LEU A 110 -4.96 -14.91 2.72
CA LEU A 110 -4.49 -13.54 2.58
C LEU A 110 -2.99 -13.51 2.30
N GLU A 111 -2.57 -12.74 1.31
CA GLU A 111 -1.17 -12.37 1.11
C GLU A 111 -0.73 -11.33 2.15
N THR A 112 0.57 -11.33 2.45
CA THR A 112 1.16 -10.39 3.41
C THR A 112 2.13 -9.45 2.71
N LEU A 113 1.83 -8.15 2.75
CA LEU A 113 2.75 -7.08 2.39
C LEU A 113 3.47 -6.63 3.66
N VAL A 114 4.79 -6.82 3.73
CA VAL A 114 5.58 -6.35 4.87
C VAL A 114 6.32 -5.08 4.48
N GLU A 115 5.95 -3.98 5.14
CA GLU A 115 6.48 -2.64 4.90
C GLU A 115 7.71 -2.36 5.75
N ALA A 116 8.75 -1.77 5.13
CA ALA A 116 9.97 -1.32 5.77
C ALA A 116 10.35 0.11 5.32
N HIS A 117 11.02 0.85 6.22
CA HIS A 117 11.43 2.25 6.01
C HIS A 117 12.95 2.42 6.08
N SER A 118 13.68 1.42 6.53
CA SER A 118 15.12 1.51 6.78
C SER A 118 15.84 0.21 6.44
N PHE A 119 17.16 0.31 6.23
CA PHE A 119 18.01 -0.86 6.04
C PHE A 119 17.93 -1.83 7.24
N ALA A 120 17.84 -1.31 8.47
CA ALA A 120 17.71 -2.12 9.67
C ALA A 120 16.42 -2.95 9.65
N GLU A 121 15.30 -2.34 9.24
CA GLU A 121 14.01 -3.04 9.11
C GLU A 121 14.03 -4.06 7.98
N VAL A 122 14.61 -3.75 6.80
CA VAL A 122 14.78 -4.72 5.72
C VAL A 122 15.56 -5.95 6.20
N LYS A 123 16.64 -5.73 6.97
CA LYS A 123 17.42 -6.84 7.56
C LYS A 123 16.65 -7.60 8.63
N LYS A 124 15.85 -6.92 9.43
CA LYS A 124 15.01 -7.50 10.48
C LYS A 124 14.01 -8.52 9.92
N ILE A 125 13.43 -8.24 8.73
CA ILE A 125 12.41 -9.09 8.10
C ILE A 125 12.99 -10.07 7.06
N GLU A 126 14.27 -10.02 6.77
CA GLU A 126 14.91 -10.73 5.64
C GLU A 126 14.64 -12.24 5.65
N GLN A 127 14.59 -12.87 6.83
CA GLN A 127 14.41 -14.32 6.99
C GLN A 127 12.95 -14.75 7.16
N LEU A 128 12.02 -13.80 7.23
CA LEU A 128 10.60 -14.11 7.37
C LEU A 128 10.02 -14.58 6.03
N ASP A 129 9.04 -15.48 6.10
CA ASP A 129 8.38 -16.05 4.92
C ASP A 129 7.03 -15.37 4.66
N PHE A 130 7.07 -14.16 4.08
CA PHE A 130 5.93 -13.35 3.66
C PHE A 130 5.90 -13.19 2.13
N ASP A 131 4.84 -12.60 1.57
CA ASP A 131 4.57 -12.67 0.14
C ASP A 131 5.13 -11.46 -0.64
N LEU A 132 4.96 -10.25 -0.13
CA LEU A 132 5.32 -8.98 -0.78
C LEU A 132 6.14 -8.10 0.16
N VAL A 133 7.17 -7.41 -0.36
CA VAL A 133 7.91 -6.41 0.42
C VAL A 133 7.54 -5.00 -0.03
N GLY A 134 7.24 -4.12 0.92
CA GLY A 134 7.00 -2.70 0.71
C GLY A 134 8.19 -1.85 1.16
N ILE A 135 8.57 -0.87 0.36
CA ILE A 135 9.43 0.23 0.83
C ILE A 135 8.57 1.49 0.84
N ASN A 136 8.28 1.97 2.05
CA ASN A 136 7.58 3.23 2.23
C ASN A 136 8.59 4.38 2.20
N ASN A 137 8.43 5.29 1.24
CA ASN A 137 9.32 6.45 1.07
C ASN A 137 9.11 7.52 2.15
N ARG A 138 7.98 7.50 2.86
CA ARG A 138 7.69 8.37 4.01
C ARG A 138 7.93 7.66 5.33
N ASP A 139 8.12 8.44 6.38
CA ASP A 139 8.29 7.90 7.72
C ASP A 139 6.92 7.76 8.42
N ILE A 140 6.51 6.52 8.67
CA ILE A 140 5.25 6.23 9.35
C ILE A 140 5.29 6.65 10.83
N THR A 141 6.46 6.73 11.44
CA THR A 141 6.59 7.14 12.86
C THR A 141 6.20 8.60 13.10
N ILE A 142 6.17 9.40 12.02
CA ILE A 142 5.68 10.78 12.00
C ILE A 142 4.42 10.92 11.10
N PHE A 143 3.69 9.82 10.87
CA PHE A 143 2.44 9.78 10.12
C PHE A 143 2.51 10.38 8.71
N GLU A 144 3.64 10.14 8.02
CA GLU A 144 3.87 10.55 6.63
C GLU A 144 3.80 12.08 6.38
N VAL A 145 4.15 12.91 7.37
CA VAL A 145 4.14 14.39 7.19
C VAL A 145 5.41 14.93 6.54
N ASP A 146 6.46 14.11 6.39
CA ASP A 146 7.71 14.47 5.75
C ASP A 146 7.56 14.69 4.23
N ASP A 147 8.38 15.60 3.70
CA ASP A 147 8.52 15.84 2.26
C ASP A 147 9.61 14.93 1.71
N THR A 148 9.22 13.81 1.11
CA THR A 148 10.13 12.84 0.51
C THR A 148 9.80 12.61 -0.96
N ASP A 149 10.73 11.93 -1.63
CA ASP A 149 10.56 11.38 -2.98
C ASP A 149 10.85 9.86 -2.95
N VAL A 150 11.07 9.24 -4.08
CA VAL A 150 11.37 7.79 -4.18
C VAL A 150 12.81 7.42 -3.78
N GLY A 151 13.57 8.32 -3.18
CA GLY A 151 14.97 8.11 -2.79
C GLY A 151 15.18 6.96 -1.84
N ARG A 152 14.24 6.72 -0.91
CA ARG A 152 14.32 5.56 0.01
C ARG A 152 14.20 4.24 -0.75
N THR A 153 13.31 4.16 -1.74
CA THR A 153 13.25 2.99 -2.65
C THR A 153 14.55 2.84 -3.42
N GLU A 154 15.14 3.92 -3.95
CA GLU A 154 16.41 3.86 -4.69
C GLU A 154 17.54 3.33 -3.82
N GLU A 155 17.57 3.67 -2.54
CA GLU A 155 18.58 3.21 -1.59
C GLU A 155 18.36 1.74 -1.19
N LEU A 156 17.14 1.34 -0.86
CA LEU A 156 16.84 0.07 -0.18
C LEU A 156 16.51 -1.09 -1.14
N ALA A 157 16.02 -0.83 -2.34
CA ALA A 157 15.57 -1.87 -3.27
C ALA A 157 16.63 -2.95 -3.57
N ARG A 158 17.90 -2.56 -3.64
CA ARG A 158 19.03 -3.49 -3.88
C ARG A 158 19.15 -4.60 -2.81
N PHE A 159 18.65 -4.35 -1.59
CA PHE A 159 18.68 -5.33 -0.49
C PHE A 159 17.47 -6.27 -0.50
N CYS A 160 16.43 -5.94 -1.29
CA CYS A 160 15.21 -6.72 -1.43
C CYS A 160 15.20 -7.61 -2.69
N LYS A 161 16.14 -7.40 -3.64
CA LYS A 161 16.14 -8.04 -4.96
C LYS A 161 16.09 -9.57 -4.91
N GLY A 162 15.26 -10.13 -5.80
CA GLY A 162 15.24 -11.57 -6.13
C GLY A 162 14.57 -12.47 -5.11
N ARG A 163 13.96 -11.91 -4.05
CA ARG A 163 13.33 -12.72 -3.01
C ARG A 163 11.81 -12.77 -3.17
N ARG A 164 11.17 -11.63 -3.45
CA ARG A 164 9.71 -11.46 -3.61
C ARG A 164 9.42 -10.15 -4.32
N PRO A 165 8.19 -9.94 -4.84
CA PRO A 165 7.84 -8.67 -5.47
C PRO A 165 8.01 -7.49 -4.51
N LEU A 166 8.63 -6.41 -5.01
CA LEU A 166 8.89 -5.18 -4.28
C LEU A 166 7.92 -4.09 -4.71
N ILE A 167 7.24 -3.49 -3.74
CA ILE A 167 6.32 -2.38 -3.93
C ILE A 167 6.97 -1.11 -3.37
N SER A 168 7.07 -0.05 -4.19
CA SER A 168 7.44 1.29 -3.72
C SER A 168 6.19 2.05 -3.32
N GLU A 169 6.14 2.55 -2.09
CA GLU A 169 4.96 3.19 -1.51
C GLU A 169 5.26 4.63 -1.11
N SER A 170 4.24 5.48 -1.19
CA SER A 170 4.29 6.91 -0.85
C SER A 170 5.19 7.77 -1.74
N SER A 171 4.94 9.09 -1.76
CA SER A 171 5.74 10.10 -2.46
C SER A 171 5.88 9.87 -3.97
N ILE A 172 4.87 9.25 -4.58
CA ILE A 172 4.79 9.00 -6.02
C ILE A 172 3.58 9.75 -6.58
N GLY A 173 3.83 10.70 -7.47
CA GLY A 173 2.79 11.54 -8.09
C GLY A 173 2.98 11.76 -9.58
N THR A 174 4.09 11.30 -10.16
CA THR A 174 4.44 11.51 -11.57
C THR A 174 4.95 10.23 -12.23
N ALA A 175 4.82 10.16 -13.56
CA ALA A 175 5.42 9.07 -14.36
C ALA A 175 6.95 9.00 -14.20
N GLY A 176 7.59 10.14 -13.89
CA GLY A 176 9.03 10.20 -13.58
C GLY A 176 9.41 9.41 -12.34
N GLU A 177 8.65 9.56 -11.25
CA GLU A 177 8.85 8.83 -10.00
C GLU A 177 8.54 7.35 -10.15
N VAL A 178 7.48 6.98 -10.90
CA VAL A 178 7.20 5.58 -11.25
C VAL A 178 8.39 4.94 -11.96
N ARG A 179 8.99 5.65 -12.96
CA ARG A 179 10.18 5.14 -13.67
C ARG A 179 11.39 5.03 -12.75
N ARG A 180 11.62 5.96 -11.84
CA ARG A 180 12.73 5.91 -10.87
C ARG A 180 12.58 4.70 -9.94
N ALA A 181 11.38 4.48 -9.38
CA ALA A 181 11.10 3.32 -8.54
C ALA A 181 11.35 2.00 -9.29
N GLY A 182 10.84 1.86 -10.53
CA GLY A 182 11.04 0.67 -11.36
C GLY A 182 12.50 0.42 -11.72
N LYS A 183 13.24 1.45 -12.15
CA LYS A 183 14.68 1.33 -12.43
C LYS A 183 15.50 0.91 -11.21
N SER A 184 15.04 1.24 -10.01
CA SER A 184 15.68 0.84 -8.76
C SER A 184 15.40 -0.62 -8.40
N GLY A 185 14.40 -1.24 -9.04
CA GLY A 185 14.05 -2.66 -8.88
C GLY A 185 12.72 -2.89 -8.18
N ALA A 186 11.87 -1.87 -8.04
CA ALA A 186 10.48 -2.09 -7.63
C ALA A 186 9.71 -2.80 -8.74
N ASP A 187 8.87 -3.77 -8.38
CA ASP A 187 7.99 -4.51 -9.29
C ASP A 187 6.63 -3.85 -9.44
N ALA A 188 6.25 -2.99 -8.49
CA ALA A 188 5.04 -2.20 -8.50
C ALA A 188 5.21 -0.90 -7.70
N VAL A 189 4.25 0.01 -7.87
CA VAL A 189 4.11 1.21 -7.04
C VAL A 189 2.72 1.27 -6.41
N LEU A 190 2.61 1.84 -5.21
CA LEU A 190 1.35 2.12 -4.53
C LEU A 190 1.16 3.64 -4.45
N VAL A 191 0.06 4.14 -5.00
CA VAL A 191 -0.22 5.58 -5.16
C VAL A 191 -1.63 5.91 -4.68
N GLY A 192 -1.75 6.88 -3.77
CA GLY A 192 -3.04 7.34 -3.24
C GLY A 192 -3.23 8.84 -3.40
N THR A 193 -2.49 9.64 -2.64
CA THR A 193 -2.69 11.09 -2.53
C THR A 193 -2.73 11.80 -3.88
N ALA A 194 -1.79 11.52 -4.76
CA ALA A 194 -1.74 12.14 -6.08
C ALA A 194 -2.99 11.85 -6.92
N ILE A 195 -3.49 10.62 -6.87
CA ILE A 195 -4.71 10.21 -7.58
C ILE A 195 -5.94 10.92 -6.99
N LEU A 196 -6.06 10.94 -5.66
CA LEU A 196 -7.22 11.53 -4.98
C LEU A 196 -7.26 13.06 -5.08
N GLN A 197 -6.10 13.72 -5.18
CA GLN A 197 -5.99 15.17 -5.34
C GLN A 197 -6.14 15.65 -6.78
N ALA A 198 -5.98 14.77 -7.76
CA ALA A 198 -6.03 15.13 -9.17
C ALA A 198 -7.39 15.78 -9.54
N THR A 199 -7.34 16.81 -10.36
CA THR A 199 -8.54 17.45 -10.92
C THR A 199 -9.33 16.47 -11.80
N ARG A 200 -8.63 15.60 -12.52
CA ARG A 200 -9.21 14.51 -13.34
C ARG A 200 -8.45 13.23 -13.03
N MET A 201 -9.09 12.34 -12.30
CA MET A 201 -8.50 11.08 -11.85
C MET A 201 -8.06 10.20 -13.04
N ALA A 202 -8.83 10.16 -14.10
CA ALA A 202 -8.51 9.39 -15.30
C ALA A 202 -7.18 9.83 -15.95
N ASP A 203 -6.87 11.12 -15.93
CA ASP A 203 -5.64 11.65 -16.56
C ASP A 203 -4.40 11.20 -15.76
N ILE A 204 -4.41 11.34 -14.45
CA ILE A 204 -3.28 10.90 -13.60
C ILE A 204 -3.11 9.37 -13.61
N LEU A 205 -4.21 8.61 -13.60
CA LEU A 205 -4.15 7.16 -13.72
C LEU A 205 -3.55 6.74 -15.06
N ALA A 206 -3.97 7.36 -16.16
CA ALA A 206 -3.40 7.11 -17.49
C ALA A 206 -1.91 7.48 -17.55
N GLU A 207 -1.51 8.61 -16.96
CA GLU A 207 -0.11 9.03 -16.90
C GLU A 207 0.73 8.00 -16.15
N LEU A 208 0.35 7.65 -14.90
CA LEU A 208 1.12 6.76 -14.04
C LEU A 208 1.20 5.32 -14.59
N THR A 209 0.13 4.83 -15.23
CA THR A 209 0.10 3.49 -15.83
C THR A 209 0.75 3.41 -17.21
N SER A 210 0.99 4.55 -17.87
CA SER A 210 1.65 4.61 -19.19
C SER A 210 3.13 4.21 -19.17
N VAL A 211 3.74 4.17 -17.98
CA VAL A 211 5.17 3.92 -17.84
C VAL A 211 5.58 2.55 -18.38
N GLY A 212 4.66 1.60 -18.36
CA GLY A 212 4.97 0.23 -18.75
C GLY A 212 5.91 -0.46 -17.74
N TRP A 213 5.82 -1.77 -17.63
CA TRP A 213 6.59 -2.54 -16.68
C TRP A 213 7.11 -3.83 -17.33
N PRO A 214 8.38 -4.26 -17.15
CA PRO A 214 9.49 -3.63 -16.42
C PRO A 214 10.07 -2.39 -17.14
N VAL A 215 10.74 -1.51 -16.39
CA VAL A 215 11.34 -0.25 -16.86
C VAL A 215 12.83 -0.41 -17.06
#